data_327d8dbfb75836b2e323afb40cee7470
#
_entry.id   327d8dbfb75836b2e323afb40cee7470
#
_cell.length_a   1.000
_cell.length_b   1.000
_cell.length_c   1.000
_cell.angle_alpha   90.00
_cell.angle_beta   90.00
_cell.angle_gamma   90.00
#
_symmetry.space_group_name_H-M   'P 1'
#
loop_
_entity.id
_entity.type
_entity.pdbx_description
1 polymer ?
#
loop_
_entity_poly.entity_id
_entity_poly.type
_entity_poly.pdbx_seq_one_letter_code
_entity_poly.pdbx_strand_id
1 'polypeptide(L)'
;MGRRSKRRAGTRPPARGGIDPVGFVSPGQETLERQLQAQLERKLSLSTAEIADFVAKAFAAGDVVSPLGIALSPDSKLLEGQRYYLHRAAPDEGAALPKLQVLWEGEGAIVVNKPASLATIPRGSWVTRSVVVAARRQFGNDEITAAHRLDRLTTGCLLLTLDPKYRARYQQLFDRRQVKKTYLARSRGGDGGEEREAPQVGESFDFQLPMFKETGSLAVSIGAPPIGSKVASCESRTRGLVLGKFPLPEKTEKAEGEGNTNPGNPGYAPEEELLWQLEPESGFTHQLRATLAHFGYPLVGDPLYPIVLPADAPENVEPQLCLHAQELQFPDPGNPGTTVTVTAPAPTWAKGALN
;
A
#
# COMPACT_ATOMS: atom_id res chain seq x y z
N MET A 1 -21.68 25.48 14.75
CA MET A 1 -20.35 25.85 15.31
C MET A 1 -19.93 24.79 16.32
N GLY A 2 -19.25 23.74 15.89
CA GLY A 2 -18.79 22.64 16.75
C GLY A 2 -17.31 22.83 17.05
N ARG A 3 -16.97 23.10 18.31
CA ARG A 3 -15.60 23.14 18.83
C ARG A 3 -14.92 21.80 18.63
N ARG A 4 -14.10 21.65 17.59
CA ARG A 4 -13.09 20.58 17.53
C ARG A 4 -12.10 20.82 18.68
N SER A 5 -12.18 19.99 19.72
CA SER A 5 -11.20 19.98 20.81
C SER A 5 -9.82 19.72 20.18
N LYS A 6 -8.86 20.61 20.39
CA LYS A 6 -7.45 20.37 20.12
C LYS A 6 -7.02 19.18 20.98
N ARG A 7 -6.96 17.98 20.38
CA ARG A 7 -6.33 16.82 21.01
C ARG A 7 -4.88 17.22 21.30
N ARG A 8 -4.53 17.37 22.58
CA ARG A 8 -3.13 17.32 23.02
C ARG A 8 -2.59 15.99 22.49
N ALA A 9 -1.55 16.04 21.67
CA ALA A 9 -0.82 14.85 21.25
C ALA A 9 -0.31 14.18 22.54
N GLY A 10 -0.95 13.09 22.98
CA GLY A 10 -0.44 12.25 24.04
C GLY A 10 0.89 11.70 23.54
N THR A 11 1.92 11.78 24.35
CA THR A 11 3.21 11.18 24.09
C THR A 11 2.98 9.69 23.77
N ARG A 12 3.42 9.28 22.58
CA ARG A 12 3.42 7.88 22.18
C ARG A 12 4.77 7.30 22.57
N PRO A 13 4.84 6.06 23.10
CA PRO A 13 6.12 5.42 23.37
C PRO A 13 6.96 5.32 22.08
N PRO A 14 8.30 5.37 22.20
CA PRO A 14 9.19 5.21 21.06
C PRO A 14 8.96 3.87 20.35
N ALA A 15 9.24 3.82 19.05
CA ALA A 15 9.22 2.59 18.30
C ALA A 15 10.32 1.62 18.82
N ARG A 16 10.12 0.31 18.66
CA ARG A 16 11.14 -0.71 18.88
C ARG A 16 11.51 -1.37 17.55
N GLY A 17 12.77 -1.30 17.16
CA GLY A 17 13.23 -1.81 15.87
C GLY A 17 12.49 -1.19 14.66
N GLY A 18 12.08 0.09 14.76
CA GLY A 18 11.34 0.82 13.75
C GLY A 18 9.83 0.54 13.74
N ILE A 19 9.32 -0.32 14.64
CA ILE A 19 7.91 -0.70 14.71
C ILE A 19 7.22 0.08 15.83
N ASP A 20 6.19 0.79 15.47
CA ASP A 20 5.36 1.53 16.40
C ASP A 20 4.52 0.59 17.29
N PRO A 21 4.37 0.87 18.59
CA PRO A 21 3.45 0.13 19.43
C PRO A 21 1.98 0.42 19.08
N VAL A 22 1.12 -0.56 19.29
CA VAL A 22 -0.32 -0.44 19.12
C VAL A 22 -0.92 0.21 20.35
N GLY A 23 -1.69 1.29 20.17
CA GLY A 23 -2.37 1.98 21.27
C GLY A 23 -3.73 1.39 21.58
N PHE A 24 -4.02 1.30 22.87
CA PHE A 24 -5.30 0.90 23.43
C PHE A 24 -5.80 1.96 24.40
N VAL A 25 -7.11 1.98 24.63
CA VAL A 25 -7.76 2.83 25.63
C VAL A 25 -8.36 1.95 26.69
N SER A 26 -8.06 2.25 27.97
CA SER A 26 -8.62 1.54 29.11
C SER A 26 -10.13 1.83 29.24
N PRO A 27 -10.96 0.80 29.38
CA PRO A 27 -12.37 0.96 29.76
C PRO A 27 -12.57 1.20 31.25
N GLY A 28 -11.49 1.17 32.07
CA GLY A 28 -11.57 1.20 33.53
C GLY A 28 -11.96 -0.14 34.14
N GLN A 29 -12.04 -0.18 35.49
CA GLN A 29 -12.61 -1.23 36.35
C GLN A 29 -11.90 -2.59 36.43
N GLU A 30 -11.21 -3.05 35.37
CA GLU A 30 -10.53 -4.36 35.33
C GLU A 30 -9.02 -4.23 35.37
N THR A 31 -8.33 -5.36 35.63
CA THR A 31 -6.87 -5.45 35.49
C THR A 31 -6.48 -5.24 34.04
N LEU A 32 -5.26 -4.74 33.81
CA LEU A 32 -4.77 -4.44 32.47
C LEU A 32 -4.66 -5.70 31.61
N GLU A 33 -4.34 -6.84 32.22
CA GLU A 33 -4.32 -8.14 31.55
C GLU A 33 -5.69 -8.48 30.93
N ARG A 34 -6.75 -8.43 31.73
CA ARG A 34 -8.12 -8.72 31.26
C ARG A 34 -8.58 -7.73 30.19
N GLN A 35 -8.27 -6.44 30.37
CA GLN A 35 -8.58 -5.43 29.36
C GLN A 35 -7.90 -5.71 28.01
N LEU A 36 -6.62 -6.10 28.04
CA LEU A 36 -5.87 -6.41 26.81
C LEU A 36 -6.38 -7.68 26.14
N GLN A 37 -6.66 -8.74 26.92
CA GLN A 37 -7.26 -9.98 26.40
C GLN A 37 -8.59 -9.68 25.70
N ALA A 38 -9.54 -9.02 26.34
CA ALA A 38 -10.84 -8.69 25.76
C ALA A 38 -10.75 -7.81 24.51
N GLN A 39 -9.76 -6.92 24.42
CA GLN A 39 -9.56 -6.08 23.23
C GLN A 39 -8.92 -6.84 22.07
N LEU A 40 -8.08 -7.83 22.34
CA LEU A 40 -7.46 -8.68 21.32
C LEU A 40 -8.46 -9.72 20.79
N GLU A 41 -9.30 -10.31 21.62
CA GLU A 41 -10.39 -11.23 21.20
C GLU A 41 -11.33 -10.60 20.15
N ARG A 42 -11.59 -9.30 20.25
CA ARG A 42 -12.40 -8.55 19.27
C ARG A 42 -11.68 -8.29 17.94
N LYS A 43 -10.37 -8.44 17.88
CA LYS A 43 -9.54 -8.02 16.73
C LYS A 43 -8.84 -9.18 16.04
N LEU A 44 -8.61 -10.26 16.73
CA LEU A 44 -7.86 -11.41 16.26
C LEU A 44 -8.76 -12.65 16.20
N SER A 45 -8.61 -13.43 15.15
CA SER A 45 -9.29 -14.73 15.00
C SER A 45 -8.45 -15.84 15.67
N LEU A 46 -8.14 -15.66 16.95
CA LEU A 46 -7.41 -16.62 17.79
C LEU A 46 -8.32 -17.14 18.90
N SER A 47 -8.02 -18.32 19.43
CA SER A 47 -8.71 -18.87 20.59
C SER A 47 -8.40 -18.06 21.85
N THR A 48 -9.27 -18.10 22.85
CA THR A 48 -9.06 -17.44 24.15
C THR A 48 -7.77 -17.92 24.82
N ALA A 49 -7.40 -19.20 24.68
CA ALA A 49 -6.16 -19.75 25.23
C ALA A 49 -4.91 -19.18 24.56
N GLU A 50 -4.91 -19.05 23.24
CA GLU A 50 -3.80 -18.45 22.50
C GLU A 50 -3.62 -16.96 22.83
N ILE A 51 -4.73 -16.24 23.00
CA ILE A 51 -4.70 -14.83 23.41
C ILE A 51 -4.16 -14.68 24.83
N ALA A 52 -4.58 -15.55 25.77
CA ALA A 52 -4.09 -15.51 27.13
C ALA A 52 -2.57 -15.77 27.20
N ASP A 53 -2.06 -16.78 26.49
CA ASP A 53 -0.63 -17.07 26.38
C ASP A 53 0.16 -15.90 25.76
N PHE A 54 -0.37 -15.32 24.67
CA PHE A 54 0.23 -14.14 24.05
C PHE A 54 0.31 -12.95 25.00
N VAL A 55 -0.76 -12.66 25.74
CA VAL A 55 -0.83 -11.54 26.69
C VAL A 55 0.15 -11.77 27.85
N ALA A 56 0.20 -12.99 28.41
CA ALA A 56 1.16 -13.32 29.47
C ALA A 56 2.61 -13.13 29.02
N LYS A 57 2.97 -13.58 27.81
CA LYS A 57 4.29 -13.37 27.20
C LYS A 57 4.58 -11.89 26.99
N ALA A 58 3.62 -11.10 26.53
CA ALA A 58 3.79 -9.67 26.32
C ALA A 58 4.09 -8.91 27.63
N PHE A 59 3.43 -9.25 28.72
CA PHE A 59 3.73 -8.68 30.03
C PHE A 59 5.11 -9.13 30.55
N ALA A 60 5.44 -10.40 30.43
CA ALA A 60 6.75 -10.93 30.83
C ALA A 60 7.91 -10.29 30.09
N ALA A 61 7.72 -9.96 28.80
CA ALA A 61 8.68 -9.26 27.95
C ALA A 61 8.75 -7.74 28.22
N GLY A 62 7.85 -7.18 29.03
CA GLY A 62 7.75 -5.74 29.23
C GLY A 62 7.27 -4.97 27.98
N ASP A 63 6.47 -5.63 27.15
CA ASP A 63 5.97 -5.06 25.89
C ASP A 63 4.69 -4.24 26.10
N VAL A 64 3.99 -4.41 27.21
CA VAL A 64 2.84 -3.60 27.59
C VAL A 64 3.34 -2.37 28.36
N VAL A 65 3.17 -1.19 27.79
CA VAL A 65 3.80 0.03 28.31
C VAL A 65 2.82 1.21 28.44
N SER A 66 3.17 2.14 29.32
CA SER A 66 2.51 3.43 29.45
C SER A 66 2.82 4.35 28.22
N PRO A 67 2.16 5.52 28.09
CA PRO A 67 2.53 6.53 27.10
C PRO A 67 4.00 6.99 27.17
N LEU A 68 4.63 6.87 28.33
CA LEU A 68 6.04 7.20 28.55
C LEU A 68 7.02 6.05 28.26
N GLY A 69 6.51 4.89 27.80
CA GLY A 69 7.33 3.70 27.52
C GLY A 69 7.71 2.89 28.76
N ILE A 70 7.12 3.17 29.93
CA ILE A 70 7.36 2.43 31.17
C ILE A 70 6.52 1.16 31.14
N ALA A 71 7.15 -0.01 31.38
CA ALA A 71 6.46 -1.29 31.47
C ALA A 71 5.37 -1.28 32.57
N LEU A 72 4.23 -1.86 32.24
CA LEU A 72 3.07 -1.96 33.11
C LEU A 72 2.92 -3.39 33.61
N SER A 73 2.41 -3.56 34.84
CA SER A 73 2.09 -4.88 35.42
C SER A 73 0.75 -5.39 34.90
N PRO A 74 0.55 -6.73 34.78
CA PRO A 74 -0.74 -7.34 34.49
C PRO A 74 -1.86 -6.86 35.43
N ASP A 75 -1.55 -6.67 36.72
CA ASP A 75 -2.49 -6.24 37.75
C ASP A 75 -2.73 -4.73 37.79
N SER A 76 -2.05 -3.96 36.95
CA SER A 76 -2.24 -2.51 36.87
C SER A 76 -3.69 -2.18 36.57
N LYS A 77 -4.26 -1.21 37.34
CA LYS A 77 -5.58 -0.67 37.12
C LYS A 77 -5.45 0.72 36.53
N LEU A 78 -5.86 0.87 35.27
CA LEU A 78 -5.90 2.16 34.60
C LEU A 78 -7.31 2.75 34.72
N LEU A 79 -7.38 4.07 34.85
CA LEU A 79 -8.64 4.79 34.79
C LEU A 79 -9.23 4.74 33.38
N GLU A 80 -10.56 4.86 33.30
CA GLU A 80 -11.25 4.98 32.02
C GLU A 80 -10.65 6.11 31.17
N GLY A 81 -10.46 5.85 29.88
CA GLY A 81 -9.87 6.80 28.95
C GLY A 81 -8.34 6.89 28.98
N GLN A 82 -7.66 6.32 29.98
CA GLN A 82 -6.19 6.25 29.98
C GLN A 82 -5.70 5.36 28.83
N ARG A 83 -4.57 5.76 28.26
CA ARG A 83 -3.93 5.01 27.16
C ARG A 83 -2.82 4.12 27.68
N TYR A 84 -2.70 2.95 27.05
CA TYR A 84 -1.56 2.07 27.12
C TYR A 84 -1.22 1.53 25.76
N TYR A 85 -0.05 0.92 25.63
CA TYR A 85 0.48 0.51 24.35
C TYR A 85 1.07 -0.89 24.44
N LEU A 86 0.99 -1.62 23.34
CA LEU A 86 1.59 -2.94 23.18
C LEU A 86 2.64 -2.88 22.07
N HIS A 87 3.90 -3.13 22.43
CA HIS A 87 4.93 -3.44 21.45
C HIS A 87 4.68 -4.85 20.90
N ARG A 88 4.57 -4.97 19.61
CA ARG A 88 4.46 -6.27 18.97
C ARG A 88 5.85 -6.85 18.80
N ALA A 89 6.03 -8.12 19.21
CA ALA A 89 7.21 -8.86 18.80
C ALA A 89 7.32 -8.78 17.28
N ALA A 90 8.51 -8.41 16.78
CA ALA A 90 8.75 -8.47 15.34
C ALA A 90 8.72 -9.95 14.95
N PRO A 91 7.77 -10.42 14.12
CA PRO A 91 7.88 -11.77 13.58
C PRO A 91 9.22 -11.86 12.84
N ASP A 92 9.87 -13.01 12.94
CA ASP A 92 11.02 -13.30 12.10
C ASP A 92 10.51 -13.47 10.65
N GLU A 93 10.52 -12.39 9.89
CA GLU A 93 10.09 -12.38 8.49
C GLU A 93 11.25 -12.84 7.55
N GLY A 94 12.28 -13.46 8.10
CA GLY A 94 13.34 -14.15 7.39
C GLY A 94 14.37 -13.24 6.72
N ALA A 95 14.15 -12.78 5.51
CA ALA A 95 15.16 -12.06 4.74
C ALA A 95 15.42 -10.62 5.25
N ALA A 96 16.67 -10.18 5.20
CA ALA A 96 17.07 -8.80 5.51
C ALA A 96 16.27 -7.79 4.67
N LEU A 97 15.93 -6.66 5.28
CA LEU A 97 15.25 -5.58 4.54
C LEU A 97 16.18 -4.98 3.48
N PRO A 98 15.68 -4.75 2.26
CA PRO A 98 16.48 -4.13 1.22
C PRO A 98 16.85 -2.68 1.59
N LYS A 99 18.02 -2.24 1.16
CA LYS A 99 18.42 -0.83 1.26
C LYS A 99 17.57 0.01 0.31
N LEU A 100 16.97 1.07 0.85
CA LEU A 100 16.17 2.00 0.06
C LEU A 100 17.07 3.00 -0.67
N GLN A 101 16.86 3.14 -1.97
CA GLN A 101 17.49 4.18 -2.77
C GLN A 101 16.75 5.49 -2.56
N VAL A 102 17.47 6.54 -2.13
CA VAL A 102 16.94 7.91 -2.09
C VAL A 102 17.02 8.51 -3.48
N LEU A 103 15.90 9.04 -3.97
CA LEU A 103 15.78 9.70 -5.27
C LEU A 103 15.81 11.23 -5.14
N TRP A 104 15.35 11.75 -4.00
CA TRP A 104 15.31 13.16 -3.69
C TRP A 104 15.31 13.37 -2.18
N GLU A 105 15.91 14.47 -1.75
CA GLU A 105 15.91 14.92 -0.36
C GLU A 105 15.61 16.41 -0.32
N GLY A 106 14.69 16.79 0.57
CA GLY A 106 14.28 18.16 0.82
C GLY A 106 14.00 18.42 2.28
N GLU A 107 13.42 19.58 2.60
CA GLU A 107 13.19 19.98 3.98
C GLU A 107 12.20 19.04 4.69
N GLY A 108 12.75 18.20 5.57
CA GLY A 108 11.98 17.26 6.40
C GLY A 108 11.31 16.11 5.64
N ALA A 109 11.72 15.83 4.40
CA ALA A 109 11.18 14.74 3.60
C ALA A 109 12.20 14.16 2.61
N ILE A 110 11.96 12.93 2.19
CA ILE A 110 12.70 12.24 1.12
C ILE A 110 11.71 11.54 0.19
N VAL A 111 12.11 11.35 -1.07
CA VAL A 111 11.47 10.39 -1.97
C VAL A 111 12.39 9.21 -2.13
N VAL A 112 11.87 8.00 -1.92
CA VAL A 112 12.62 6.76 -2.09
C VAL A 112 12.05 5.96 -3.25
N ASN A 113 12.93 5.16 -3.89
CA ASN A 113 12.50 4.13 -4.83
C ASN A 113 12.01 2.91 -4.03
N LYS A 114 10.69 2.76 -3.92
CA LYS A 114 10.10 1.62 -3.23
C LYS A 114 10.32 0.34 -4.04
N PRO A 115 10.99 -0.69 -3.50
CA PRO A 115 11.07 -1.99 -4.15
C PRO A 115 9.72 -2.71 -4.12
N ALA A 116 9.56 -3.71 -4.98
CA ALA A 116 8.44 -4.67 -4.90
C ALA A 116 8.45 -5.42 -3.54
N SER A 117 7.36 -6.05 -3.19
CA SER A 117 7.20 -6.88 -1.98
C SER A 117 7.20 -6.19 -0.62
N LEU A 118 7.65 -4.93 -0.50
CA LEU A 118 7.50 -4.17 0.74
C LEU A 118 6.14 -3.46 0.81
N ALA A 119 5.41 -3.65 1.91
CA ALA A 119 4.27 -2.78 2.22
C ALA A 119 4.73 -1.34 2.45
N THR A 120 3.92 -0.33 2.16
CA THR A 120 4.29 1.05 2.47
C THR A 120 4.41 1.28 3.97
N ILE A 121 3.45 0.79 4.74
CA ILE A 121 3.37 0.93 6.22
C ILE A 121 3.16 -0.43 6.87
N PRO A 122 3.56 -0.61 8.15
CA PRO A 122 3.28 -1.83 8.90
C PRO A 122 1.79 -2.12 9.00
N ARG A 123 1.33 -3.24 8.41
CA ARG A 123 -0.08 -3.65 8.46
C ARG A 123 -0.24 -5.16 8.28
N GLY A 124 -1.22 -5.75 9.01
CA GLY A 124 -1.51 -7.20 8.92
C GLY A 124 -0.28 -8.04 9.24
N SER A 125 0.00 -9.05 8.42
CA SER A 125 1.18 -9.92 8.50
C SER A 125 2.50 -9.23 8.08
N TRP A 126 2.44 -8.05 7.43
CA TRP A 126 3.62 -7.32 6.94
C TRP A 126 4.05 -6.22 7.93
N VAL A 127 4.42 -6.59 9.14
CA VAL A 127 4.78 -5.62 10.19
C VAL A 127 6.20 -5.13 10.01
N THR A 128 7.17 -6.03 9.86
CA THR A 128 8.59 -5.67 9.69
C THR A 128 8.92 -5.37 8.23
N ARG A 129 8.30 -6.06 7.27
CA ARG A 129 8.53 -5.88 5.83
C ARG A 129 7.75 -4.71 5.24
N SER A 130 8.05 -3.50 5.75
CA SER A 130 7.48 -2.26 5.22
C SER A 130 8.55 -1.21 4.96
N VAL A 131 8.27 -0.30 4.00
CA VAL A 131 9.19 0.79 3.65
C VAL A 131 9.44 1.69 4.86
N VAL A 132 8.42 1.99 5.66
CA VAL A 132 8.59 2.83 6.85
C VAL A 132 9.54 2.19 7.85
N VAL A 133 9.44 0.88 8.11
CA VAL A 133 10.37 0.18 9.02
C VAL A 133 11.78 0.12 8.41
N ALA A 134 11.90 -0.19 7.12
CA ALA A 134 13.19 -0.18 6.42
C ALA A 134 13.86 1.20 6.48
N ALA A 135 13.12 2.27 6.21
CA ALA A 135 13.63 3.65 6.28
C ALA A 135 14.06 4.03 7.69
N ARG A 136 13.24 3.73 8.72
CA ARG A 136 13.58 4.01 10.11
C ARG A 136 14.87 3.33 10.55
N ARG A 137 15.05 2.07 10.19
CA ARG A 137 16.29 1.31 10.48
C ARG A 137 17.46 1.86 9.68
N GLN A 138 17.29 2.15 8.40
CA GLN A 138 18.35 2.63 7.51
C GLN A 138 18.87 4.01 7.93
N PHE A 139 17.97 4.93 8.32
CA PHE A 139 18.29 6.33 8.65
C PHE A 139 18.40 6.58 10.16
N GLY A 140 18.16 5.57 11.01
CA GLY A 140 18.21 5.73 12.48
C GLY A 140 17.17 6.74 13.01
N ASN A 141 15.99 6.83 12.37
CA ASN A 141 14.98 7.83 12.70
C ASN A 141 13.58 7.21 12.77
N ASP A 142 13.09 7.01 13.99
CA ASP A 142 11.77 6.43 14.26
C ASP A 142 10.59 7.36 13.93
N GLU A 143 10.86 8.64 13.66
CA GLU A 143 9.84 9.63 13.30
C GLU A 143 9.42 9.55 11.82
N ILE A 144 10.12 8.76 11.00
CA ILE A 144 9.80 8.62 9.58
C ILE A 144 8.40 8.04 9.40
N THR A 145 7.61 8.70 8.54
CA THR A 145 6.28 8.22 8.12
C THR A 145 6.07 8.43 6.63
N ALA A 146 5.16 7.65 6.03
CA ALA A 146 4.79 7.84 4.65
C ALA A 146 3.78 9.00 4.50
N ALA A 147 3.99 9.88 3.51
CA ALA A 147 3.05 10.93 3.17
C ALA A 147 1.86 10.41 2.35
N HIS A 148 2.08 9.36 1.56
CA HIS A 148 1.07 8.64 0.80
C HIS A 148 1.37 7.14 0.79
N ARG A 149 0.61 6.36 0.02
CA ARG A 149 0.78 4.92 -0.04
C ARG A 149 0.87 4.42 -1.47
N LEU A 150 1.72 3.42 -1.66
CA LEU A 150 1.71 2.52 -2.80
C LEU A 150 1.29 1.13 -2.33
N ASP A 151 0.71 0.34 -3.21
CA ASP A 151 0.40 -1.06 -2.93
C ASP A 151 1.70 -1.85 -2.70
N ARG A 152 1.61 -3.00 -2.02
CA ARG A 152 2.77 -3.82 -1.68
C ARG A 152 3.62 -4.17 -2.90
N LEU A 153 3.00 -4.56 -4.00
CA LEU A 153 3.68 -4.96 -5.23
C LEU A 153 4.04 -3.79 -6.16
N THR A 154 3.41 -2.62 -6.00
CA THR A 154 3.75 -1.42 -6.79
C THR A 154 5.11 -0.89 -6.38
N THR A 155 5.97 -0.59 -7.36
CA THR A 155 7.33 -0.05 -7.18
C THR A 155 7.39 1.45 -7.45
N GLY A 156 8.55 2.10 -7.20
CA GLY A 156 8.83 3.47 -7.63
C GLY A 156 8.72 4.54 -6.56
N CYS A 157 8.46 5.77 -6.96
CA CYS A 157 8.50 6.96 -6.12
C CYS A 157 7.55 6.92 -4.93
N LEU A 158 8.10 6.93 -3.71
CA LEU A 158 7.34 7.00 -2.46
C LEU A 158 7.89 8.13 -1.59
N LEU A 159 7.03 9.11 -1.25
CA LEU A 159 7.40 10.24 -0.41
C LEU A 159 7.24 9.89 1.07
N LEU A 160 8.32 10.06 1.83
CA LEU A 160 8.40 9.88 3.28
C LEU A 160 8.72 11.22 3.94
N THR A 161 8.15 11.45 5.12
CA THR A 161 8.48 12.60 5.96
C THR A 161 9.42 12.15 7.07
N LEU A 162 10.46 12.93 7.33
CA LEU A 162 11.52 12.64 8.32
C LEU A 162 11.24 13.28 9.68
N ASP A 163 10.48 14.40 9.71
CA ASP A 163 10.20 15.18 10.90
C ASP A 163 8.68 15.39 11.07
N PRO A 164 8.13 15.17 12.27
CA PRO A 164 6.71 15.35 12.57
C PRO A 164 6.14 16.71 12.19
N LYS A 165 6.95 17.77 12.25
CA LYS A 165 6.50 19.15 11.94
C LYS A 165 6.13 19.33 10.46
N TYR A 166 6.67 18.50 9.56
CA TYR A 166 6.37 18.56 8.12
C TYR A 166 5.28 17.58 7.67
N ARG A 167 4.90 16.59 8.49
CA ARG A 167 3.92 15.56 8.11
C ARG A 167 2.66 16.15 7.52
N ALA A 168 2.04 17.09 8.22
CA ALA A 168 0.78 17.67 7.77
C ALA A 168 0.94 18.44 6.45
N ARG A 169 2.08 19.11 6.23
CA ARG A 169 2.32 19.87 5.00
C ARG A 169 2.39 18.95 3.78
N TYR A 170 3.19 17.88 3.85
CA TYR A 170 3.32 16.93 2.75
C TYR A 170 2.06 16.08 2.54
N GLN A 171 1.36 15.65 3.60
CA GLN A 171 0.11 14.90 3.47
C GLN A 171 -1.01 15.74 2.83
N GLN A 172 -1.11 17.01 3.19
CA GLN A 172 -2.10 17.92 2.59
C GLN A 172 -1.91 18.11 1.08
N LEU A 173 -0.70 17.97 0.53
CA LEU A 173 -0.50 18.01 -0.92
C LEU A 173 -1.30 16.90 -1.64
N PHE A 174 -1.31 15.70 -1.06
CA PHE A 174 -2.10 14.57 -1.59
C PHE A 174 -3.59 14.78 -1.35
N ASP A 175 -4.00 15.20 -0.16
CA ASP A 175 -5.41 15.46 0.18
C ASP A 175 -6.03 16.54 -0.74
N ARG A 176 -5.23 17.54 -1.09
CA ARG A 176 -5.63 18.66 -1.99
C ARG A 176 -5.39 18.37 -3.47
N ARG A 177 -4.94 17.16 -3.83
CA ARG A 177 -4.62 16.75 -5.21
C ARG A 177 -3.60 17.66 -5.89
N GLN A 178 -2.65 18.21 -5.14
CA GLN A 178 -1.57 19.07 -5.64
C GLN A 178 -0.35 18.28 -6.10
N VAL A 179 -0.35 16.95 -5.91
CA VAL A 179 0.70 16.04 -6.39
C VAL A 179 0.26 15.43 -7.70
N LYS A 180 0.97 15.74 -8.78
CA LYS A 180 0.85 15.01 -10.04
C LYS A 180 1.64 13.69 -9.92
N LYS A 181 1.04 12.60 -10.33
CA LYS A 181 1.58 11.25 -10.25
C LYS A 181 1.57 10.64 -11.64
N THR A 182 2.71 10.16 -12.09
CA THR A 182 2.82 9.43 -13.36
C THR A 182 3.29 8.01 -13.08
N TYR A 183 2.59 7.05 -13.64
CA TYR A 183 2.91 5.63 -13.51
C TYR A 183 3.24 5.03 -14.87
N LEU A 184 4.15 4.07 -14.88
CA LEU A 184 4.28 3.10 -15.97
C LEU A 184 3.54 1.82 -15.59
N ALA A 185 2.83 1.24 -16.56
CA ALA A 185 2.13 -0.01 -16.39
C ALA A 185 2.28 -0.87 -17.64
N ARG A 186 2.44 -2.19 -17.45
CA ARG A 186 2.38 -3.16 -18.55
C ARG A 186 1.12 -3.98 -18.39
N SER A 187 0.28 -3.96 -19.40
CA SER A 187 -0.96 -4.73 -19.45
C SER A 187 -0.93 -5.74 -20.57
N ARG A 188 -1.77 -6.75 -20.45
CA ARG A 188 -2.14 -7.55 -21.61
C ARG A 188 -3.02 -6.71 -22.53
N GLY A 189 -2.93 -6.92 -23.84
CA GLY A 189 -3.83 -6.31 -24.81
C GLY A 189 -5.26 -6.75 -24.47
N GLY A 190 -6.24 -5.87 -24.67
CA GLY A 190 -7.64 -6.18 -24.38
C GLY A 190 -8.16 -7.31 -25.27
N ASP A 191 -9.00 -8.17 -24.70
CA ASP A 191 -9.92 -8.96 -25.49
C ASP A 191 -11.00 -7.99 -26.02
N GLY A 192 -10.69 -7.29 -27.07
CA GLY A 192 -11.55 -6.24 -27.61
C GLY A 192 -12.97 -6.69 -27.98
N GLY A 193 -13.37 -7.93 -27.64
CA GLY A 193 -14.52 -8.54 -28.25
C GLY A 193 -14.36 -8.46 -29.79
N GLU A 194 -15.13 -9.14 -30.54
CA GLU A 194 -14.98 -9.22 -32.01
C GLU A 194 -15.02 -7.85 -32.76
N GLU A 195 -15.15 -6.70 -32.05
CA GLU A 195 -15.37 -5.36 -32.66
C GLU A 195 -14.42 -4.26 -32.18
N ARG A 196 -13.47 -4.48 -31.26
CA ARG A 196 -12.54 -3.43 -30.81
C ARG A 196 -11.14 -3.62 -31.40
N GLU A 197 -10.69 -2.63 -32.15
CA GLU A 197 -9.28 -2.55 -32.58
C GLU A 197 -8.34 -2.44 -31.37
N ALA A 198 -7.19 -3.08 -31.43
CA ALA A 198 -6.15 -2.96 -30.41
C ALA A 198 -5.66 -1.51 -30.31
N PRO A 199 -5.46 -0.96 -29.10
CA PRO A 199 -4.99 0.42 -28.93
C PRO A 199 -3.68 0.67 -29.68
N GLN A 200 -3.55 1.85 -30.27
CA GLN A 200 -2.36 2.23 -31.02
C GLN A 200 -1.38 3.02 -30.13
N VAL A 201 -0.09 2.95 -30.45
CA VAL A 201 0.93 3.78 -29.77
C VAL A 201 0.62 5.25 -30.02
N GLY A 202 0.63 6.06 -28.95
CA GLY A 202 0.22 7.45 -28.95
C GLY A 202 -1.27 7.67 -28.67
N GLU A 203 -2.09 6.64 -28.63
CA GLU A 203 -3.50 6.74 -28.30
C GLU A 203 -3.71 7.09 -26.82
N SER A 204 -4.63 8.03 -26.58
CA SER A 204 -4.94 8.57 -25.26
C SER A 204 -6.33 8.14 -24.79
N PHE A 205 -6.44 7.83 -23.51
CA PHE A 205 -7.67 7.37 -22.86
C PHE A 205 -8.01 8.24 -21.65
N ASP A 206 -9.29 8.42 -21.40
CA ASP A 206 -9.82 9.06 -20.18
C ASP A 206 -10.77 8.09 -19.48
N PHE A 207 -10.23 7.34 -18.53
CA PHE A 207 -10.98 6.34 -17.78
C PHE A 207 -11.67 6.99 -16.58
N GLN A 208 -12.99 6.89 -16.52
CA GLN A 208 -13.80 7.39 -15.41
C GLN A 208 -14.64 6.24 -14.85
N LEU A 209 -14.55 6.00 -13.54
CA LEU A 209 -15.21 4.88 -12.88
C LEU A 209 -15.58 5.24 -11.44
N PRO A 210 -16.82 4.99 -11.01
CA PRO A 210 -17.15 4.92 -9.60
C PRO A 210 -16.53 3.65 -8.99
N MET A 211 -15.89 3.80 -7.85
CA MET A 211 -15.24 2.71 -7.12
C MET A 211 -15.60 2.75 -5.66
N PHE A 212 -15.72 1.60 -5.03
CA PHE A 212 -15.89 1.49 -3.58
C PHE A 212 -15.10 0.31 -3.00
N LYS A 213 -14.84 0.36 -1.69
CA LYS A 213 -14.08 -0.64 -0.97
C LYS A 213 -14.89 -1.19 0.18
N GLU A 214 -15.29 -2.44 0.09
CA GLU A 214 -15.97 -3.14 1.18
C GLU A 214 -15.00 -3.46 2.32
N THR A 215 -15.53 -3.42 3.54
CA THR A 215 -14.76 -3.80 4.72
C THR A 215 -14.43 -5.30 4.66
N GLY A 216 -13.15 -5.63 4.80
CA GLY A 216 -12.67 -7.02 4.73
C GLY A 216 -12.37 -7.54 3.32
N SER A 217 -12.86 -6.90 2.24
CA SER A 217 -12.50 -7.28 0.88
C SER A 217 -11.03 -6.97 0.55
N LEU A 218 -10.35 -7.83 -0.19
CA LEU A 218 -9.00 -7.57 -0.73
C LEU A 218 -9.07 -6.65 -1.96
N ALA A 219 -10.02 -6.88 -2.86
CA ALA A 219 -10.23 -6.11 -4.07
C ALA A 219 -11.16 -4.90 -3.85
N VAL A 220 -11.12 -3.91 -4.73
CA VAL A 220 -12.14 -2.87 -4.84
C VAL A 220 -13.23 -3.32 -5.80
N SER A 221 -14.45 -2.83 -5.59
CA SER A 221 -15.60 -3.04 -6.46
C SER A 221 -15.84 -1.82 -7.33
N ILE A 222 -16.31 -2.05 -8.55
CA ILE A 222 -16.67 -1.01 -9.51
C ILE A 222 -18.19 -0.83 -9.50
N GLY A 223 -18.62 0.43 -9.56
CA GLY A 223 -20.01 0.83 -9.47
C GLY A 223 -20.30 1.67 -8.23
N ALA A 224 -21.58 1.99 -8.04
CA ALA A 224 -22.05 2.69 -6.86
C ALA A 224 -22.05 1.75 -5.63
N PRO A 225 -21.65 2.24 -4.44
CA PRO A 225 -21.76 1.44 -3.24
C PRO A 225 -23.22 1.12 -2.89
N PRO A 226 -23.49 0.02 -2.18
CA PRO A 226 -24.84 -0.32 -1.73
C PRO A 226 -25.47 0.83 -0.94
N ILE A 227 -26.77 1.08 -1.17
CA ILE A 227 -27.51 2.17 -0.53
C ILE A 227 -27.45 2.00 1.01
N GLY A 228 -27.08 3.08 1.70
CA GLY A 228 -26.94 3.08 3.16
C GLY A 228 -25.65 2.46 3.71
N SER A 229 -24.76 1.95 2.87
CA SER A 229 -23.46 1.47 3.29
C SER A 229 -22.52 2.63 3.68
N LYS A 230 -21.67 2.40 4.71
CA LYS A 230 -20.61 3.35 5.13
C LYS A 230 -19.23 2.90 4.60
N VAL A 231 -19.16 2.58 3.31
CA VAL A 231 -17.92 2.16 2.68
C VAL A 231 -17.16 3.34 2.06
N ALA A 232 -15.84 3.23 1.98
CA ALA A 232 -15.05 4.22 1.25
C ALA A 232 -15.38 4.13 -0.25
N SER A 233 -15.68 5.26 -0.88
CA SER A 233 -16.00 5.34 -2.31
C SER A 233 -15.34 6.55 -2.95
N CYS A 234 -15.16 6.52 -4.27
CA CYS A 234 -14.53 7.58 -5.05
C CYS A 234 -15.02 7.54 -6.50
N GLU A 235 -15.36 8.69 -7.05
CA GLU A 235 -15.39 8.88 -8.50
C GLU A 235 -13.94 8.99 -8.98
N SER A 236 -13.43 7.93 -9.57
CA SER A 236 -12.04 7.87 -10.02
C SER A 236 -11.92 8.37 -11.45
N ARG A 237 -10.83 9.09 -11.72
CA ARG A 237 -10.42 9.46 -13.07
C ARG A 237 -8.96 9.16 -13.27
N THR A 238 -8.61 8.54 -14.40
CA THR A 238 -7.26 8.20 -14.80
C THR A 238 -7.08 8.50 -16.27
N ARG A 239 -6.08 9.32 -16.62
CA ARG A 239 -5.66 9.48 -18.01
C ARG A 239 -4.65 8.41 -18.34
N GLY A 240 -4.78 7.78 -19.49
CA GLY A 240 -3.89 6.77 -20.03
C GLY A 240 -3.34 7.21 -21.39
N LEU A 241 -2.07 6.90 -21.63
CA LEU A 241 -1.40 7.05 -22.93
C LEU A 241 -0.68 5.74 -23.22
N VAL A 242 -0.88 5.17 -24.39
CA VAL A 242 -0.13 3.99 -24.86
C VAL A 242 1.25 4.45 -25.35
N LEU A 243 2.31 4.04 -24.67
CA LEU A 243 3.69 4.40 -24.99
C LEU A 243 4.34 3.43 -25.96
N GLY A 244 3.91 2.18 -25.98
CA GLY A 244 4.53 1.15 -26.81
C GLY A 244 3.81 -0.19 -26.71
N LYS A 245 4.27 -1.13 -27.53
CA LYS A 245 3.76 -2.50 -27.60
C LYS A 245 4.92 -3.49 -27.41
N PHE A 246 4.64 -4.59 -26.77
CA PHE A 246 5.57 -5.71 -26.65
C PHE A 246 5.05 -6.85 -27.51
N PRO A 247 5.80 -7.28 -28.55
CA PRO A 247 5.44 -8.47 -29.28
C PRO A 247 5.52 -9.68 -28.32
N LEU A 248 4.53 -10.52 -28.37
CA LEU A 248 4.62 -11.81 -27.71
C LEU A 248 5.58 -12.73 -28.48
N PRO A 249 6.33 -13.60 -27.78
CA PRO A 249 7.15 -14.58 -28.46
C PRO A 249 6.26 -15.43 -29.39
N GLU A 250 6.73 -15.64 -30.63
CA GLU A 250 6.05 -16.53 -31.58
C GLU A 250 5.75 -17.87 -30.90
N LYS A 251 4.52 -18.35 -31.06
CA LYS A 251 4.13 -19.67 -30.55
C LYS A 251 5.01 -20.71 -31.22
N THR A 252 6.01 -21.22 -30.52
CA THR A 252 6.74 -22.41 -30.98
C THR A 252 5.76 -23.58 -30.92
N GLU A 253 5.54 -24.28 -32.05
CA GLU A 253 4.60 -25.38 -32.24
C GLU A 253 4.82 -26.59 -31.31
N LYS A 254 5.65 -26.49 -30.28
CA LYS A 254 6.02 -27.59 -29.39
C LYS A 254 5.40 -27.54 -28.00
N ALA A 255 4.44 -26.65 -27.72
CA ALA A 255 3.76 -26.58 -26.42
C ALA A 255 2.32 -27.03 -26.49
N GLU A 256 2.02 -28.14 -27.19
CA GLU A 256 0.69 -28.79 -27.18
C GLU A 256 0.38 -29.55 -25.88
N GLY A 257 1.18 -29.44 -24.84
CA GLY A 257 0.99 -30.22 -23.60
C GLY A 257 0.77 -29.43 -22.32
N GLU A 258 1.24 -28.17 -22.23
CA GLU A 258 1.07 -27.38 -21.02
C GLU A 258 0.68 -25.94 -21.42
N GLY A 259 -0.60 -25.77 -21.70
CA GLY A 259 -1.17 -24.45 -21.85
C GLY A 259 -0.88 -23.64 -20.58
N ASN A 260 -0.07 -22.58 -20.70
CA ASN A 260 0.05 -21.57 -19.66
C ASN A 260 -1.30 -20.83 -19.57
N THR A 261 -2.31 -21.57 -19.19
CA THR A 261 -3.66 -21.07 -18.91
C THR A 261 -3.57 -20.36 -17.58
N ASN A 262 -3.50 -19.02 -17.64
CA ASN A 262 -3.85 -18.24 -16.46
C ASN A 262 -5.21 -18.79 -15.97
N PRO A 263 -5.34 -19.28 -14.70
CA PRO A 263 -6.56 -19.93 -14.22
C PRO A 263 -7.81 -19.04 -14.28
N GLY A 264 -7.67 -17.79 -14.74
CA GLY A 264 -8.74 -16.81 -14.84
C GLY A 264 -9.44 -16.67 -16.18
N ASN A 265 -8.87 -17.14 -17.29
CA ASN A 265 -9.57 -17.16 -18.59
C ASN A 265 -8.95 -18.20 -19.53
N PRO A 266 -9.53 -19.41 -19.64
CA PRO A 266 -8.96 -20.53 -20.40
C PRO A 266 -8.95 -20.35 -21.92
N GLY A 267 -9.40 -19.22 -22.46
CA GLY A 267 -9.48 -18.96 -23.89
C GLY A 267 -8.70 -17.74 -24.40
N TYR A 268 -8.01 -17.00 -23.53
CA TYR A 268 -7.38 -15.73 -23.90
C TYR A 268 -5.85 -15.84 -24.00
N ALA A 269 -5.32 -15.83 -25.20
CA ALA A 269 -3.92 -15.55 -25.48
C ALA A 269 -3.84 -14.16 -26.09
N PRO A 270 -3.38 -13.13 -25.32
CA PRO A 270 -3.23 -11.79 -25.88
C PRO A 270 -2.21 -11.83 -27.04
N GLU A 271 -2.51 -11.18 -28.13
CA GLU A 271 -1.57 -11.07 -29.25
C GLU A 271 -0.44 -10.07 -28.97
N GLU A 272 -0.72 -9.10 -28.06
CA GLU A 272 0.22 -8.03 -27.69
C GLU A 272 0.10 -7.68 -26.21
N GLU A 273 1.18 -7.15 -25.65
CA GLU A 273 1.15 -6.44 -24.36
C GLU A 273 1.43 -4.96 -24.58
N LEU A 274 0.81 -4.11 -23.78
CA LEU A 274 0.85 -2.65 -23.94
C LEU A 274 1.64 -2.02 -22.79
N LEU A 275 2.48 -1.03 -23.14
CA LEU A 275 3.10 -0.13 -22.16
C LEU A 275 2.26 1.14 -22.04
N TRP A 276 1.85 1.47 -20.85
CA TRP A 276 1.05 2.64 -20.52
C TRP A 276 1.82 3.65 -19.71
N GLN A 277 1.58 4.94 -19.98
CA GLN A 277 1.70 6.01 -19.01
C GLN A 277 0.32 6.28 -18.42
N LEU A 278 0.20 6.29 -17.09
CA LEU A 278 -1.07 6.51 -16.38
C LEU A 278 -0.94 7.67 -15.42
N GLU A 279 -1.92 8.59 -15.46
CA GLU A 279 -1.98 9.76 -14.58
C GLU A 279 -3.33 9.76 -13.80
N PRO A 280 -3.36 9.20 -12.57
CA PRO A 280 -4.57 9.22 -11.74
C PRO A 280 -4.78 10.59 -11.08
N GLU A 281 -5.96 11.16 -11.18
CA GLU A 281 -6.34 12.40 -10.50
C GLU A 281 -6.66 12.18 -9.01
N SER A 282 -7.04 10.96 -8.64
CA SER A 282 -7.28 10.54 -7.25
C SER A 282 -6.24 9.50 -6.81
N GLY A 283 -6.37 9.01 -5.59
CA GLY A 283 -5.46 8.01 -5.02
C GLY A 283 -6.23 6.90 -4.32
N PHE A 284 -7.32 6.41 -4.94
CA PHE A 284 -8.10 5.34 -4.35
C PHE A 284 -7.34 4.01 -4.35
N THR A 285 -7.64 3.14 -3.39
CA THR A 285 -7.00 1.82 -3.29
C THR A 285 -7.16 1.06 -4.60
N HIS A 286 -6.08 0.49 -5.12
CA HIS A 286 -6.03 -0.30 -6.36
C HIS A 286 -6.60 0.39 -7.61
N GLN A 287 -6.75 1.72 -7.60
CA GLN A 287 -7.42 2.47 -8.67
C GLN A 287 -6.94 2.06 -10.07
N LEU A 288 -5.63 2.16 -10.33
CA LEU A 288 -5.08 1.88 -11.67
C LEU A 288 -5.28 0.42 -12.09
N ARG A 289 -5.12 -0.50 -11.15
CA ARG A 289 -5.26 -1.94 -11.35
C ARG A 289 -6.69 -2.31 -11.73
N ALA A 290 -7.65 -1.85 -10.93
CA ALA A 290 -9.07 -2.10 -11.17
C ALA A 290 -9.57 -1.38 -12.42
N THR A 291 -9.10 -0.15 -12.69
CA THR A 291 -9.45 0.60 -13.89
C THR A 291 -9.04 -0.16 -15.15
N LEU A 292 -7.77 -0.49 -15.30
CA LEU A 292 -7.30 -1.15 -16.51
C LEU A 292 -7.96 -2.53 -16.69
N ALA A 293 -8.10 -3.31 -15.62
CA ALA A 293 -8.78 -4.59 -15.70
C ALA A 293 -10.25 -4.48 -16.14
N HIS A 294 -10.97 -3.45 -15.66
CA HIS A 294 -12.37 -3.20 -16.05
C HIS A 294 -12.51 -2.87 -17.52
N PHE A 295 -11.56 -2.12 -18.07
CA PHE A 295 -11.59 -1.75 -19.49
C PHE A 295 -10.97 -2.82 -20.42
N GLY A 296 -10.64 -4.00 -19.89
CA GLY A 296 -10.11 -5.12 -20.68
C GLY A 296 -8.57 -5.14 -20.80
N TYR A 297 -7.86 -4.31 -20.05
CA TYR A 297 -6.39 -4.23 -20.05
C TYR A 297 -5.78 -4.67 -18.72
N PRO A 298 -5.97 -5.92 -18.23
CA PRO A 298 -5.46 -6.35 -16.95
C PRO A 298 -3.94 -6.26 -16.91
N LEU A 299 -3.41 -5.81 -15.76
CA LEU A 299 -1.96 -5.66 -15.58
C LEU A 299 -1.27 -7.01 -15.55
N VAL A 300 -0.12 -7.08 -16.18
CA VAL A 300 0.76 -8.25 -16.12
C VAL A 300 1.22 -8.47 -14.68
N GLY A 301 1.08 -9.70 -14.18
CA GLY A 301 1.48 -10.08 -12.82
C GLY A 301 0.54 -9.58 -11.72
N ASP A 302 -0.69 -9.15 -12.03
CA ASP A 302 -1.64 -8.75 -11.00
C ASP A 302 -2.33 -9.97 -10.36
N PRO A 303 -2.17 -10.20 -9.03
CA PRO A 303 -2.80 -11.34 -8.35
C PRO A 303 -4.26 -11.10 -7.96
N LEU A 304 -4.80 -9.88 -8.16
CA LEU A 304 -6.15 -9.51 -7.70
C LEU A 304 -7.11 -9.15 -8.85
N TYR A 305 -6.59 -8.84 -10.03
CA TYR A 305 -7.42 -8.40 -11.16
C TYR A 305 -6.95 -9.06 -12.47
N PRO A 306 -7.88 -9.48 -13.33
CA PRO A 306 -9.34 -9.36 -13.19
C PRO A 306 -9.96 -10.37 -12.22
N ILE A 307 -9.22 -11.40 -11.80
CA ILE A 307 -9.69 -12.49 -10.94
C ILE A 307 -8.81 -12.58 -9.70
N VAL A 308 -9.44 -12.53 -8.54
CA VAL A 308 -8.76 -12.70 -7.25
C VAL A 308 -8.23 -14.14 -7.16
N LEU A 309 -6.91 -14.29 -7.10
CA LEU A 309 -6.29 -15.59 -6.85
C LEU A 309 -6.61 -16.06 -5.42
N PRO A 310 -6.66 -17.39 -5.19
CA PRO A 310 -6.81 -17.96 -3.86
C PRO A 310 -5.79 -17.40 -2.88
N ALA A 311 -6.15 -17.30 -1.60
CA ALA A 311 -5.28 -16.73 -0.57
C ALA A 311 -3.99 -17.52 -0.34
N ASP A 312 -3.97 -18.78 -0.71
CA ASP A 312 -2.85 -19.73 -0.69
C ASP A 312 -2.04 -19.77 -1.99
N ALA A 313 -2.44 -18.97 -2.99
CA ALA A 313 -1.66 -18.84 -4.21
C ALA A 313 -0.23 -18.35 -3.89
N PRO A 314 0.81 -18.86 -4.58
CA PRO A 314 2.19 -18.43 -4.33
C PRO A 314 2.34 -16.92 -4.43
N GLU A 315 2.90 -16.29 -3.38
CA GLU A 315 3.11 -14.84 -3.36
C GLU A 315 4.12 -14.33 -4.40
N ASN A 316 4.95 -15.21 -4.90
CA ASN A 316 6.02 -14.94 -5.87
C ASN A 316 5.65 -15.47 -7.27
N VAL A 317 4.48 -15.10 -7.77
CA VAL A 317 4.14 -15.38 -9.16
C VAL A 317 5.00 -14.47 -10.06
N GLU A 318 5.82 -15.07 -10.90
CA GLU A 318 6.51 -14.35 -11.97
C GLU A 318 5.61 -14.32 -13.23
N PRO A 319 5.53 -13.21 -13.92
CA PRO A 319 6.13 -11.91 -13.59
C PRO A 319 5.43 -11.21 -12.41
N GLN A 320 6.20 -10.46 -11.63
CA GLN A 320 5.63 -9.59 -10.58
C GLN A 320 4.75 -8.50 -11.21
N LEU A 321 3.84 -7.91 -10.41
CA LEU A 321 2.96 -6.82 -10.85
C LEU A 321 3.74 -5.73 -11.59
N CYS A 322 3.44 -5.55 -12.86
CA CYS A 322 4.03 -4.52 -13.72
C CYS A 322 3.32 -3.17 -13.55
N LEU A 323 3.47 -2.56 -12.36
CA LEU A 323 2.99 -1.21 -12.03
C LEU A 323 4.07 -0.44 -11.27
N HIS A 324 4.48 0.71 -11.79
CA HIS A 324 5.59 1.50 -11.29
C HIS A 324 5.23 2.98 -11.18
N ALA A 325 5.35 3.56 -9.98
CA ALA A 325 5.22 4.99 -9.76
C ALA A 325 6.46 5.70 -10.30
N GLN A 326 6.41 6.08 -11.57
CA GLN A 326 7.55 6.59 -12.33
C GLN A 326 7.95 7.98 -11.87
N GLU A 327 6.97 8.87 -11.64
CA GLU A 327 7.25 10.26 -11.31
C GLU A 327 6.26 10.83 -10.30
N LEU A 328 6.78 11.67 -9.41
CA LEU A 328 6.02 12.57 -8.55
C LEU A 328 6.42 14.00 -8.84
N GLN A 329 5.42 14.88 -9.06
CA GLN A 329 5.62 16.32 -9.17
C GLN A 329 4.73 17.02 -8.13
N PHE A 330 5.33 17.89 -7.30
CA PHE A 330 4.61 18.56 -6.21
C PHE A 330 5.24 19.93 -5.86
N PRO A 331 4.44 20.88 -5.32
CA PRO A 331 4.97 22.11 -4.73
C PRO A 331 5.87 21.77 -3.55
N ASP A 332 7.06 22.41 -3.46
CA ASP A 332 7.97 22.21 -2.33
C ASP A 332 7.48 22.96 -1.08
N PRO A 333 7.05 22.24 0.00
CA PRO A 333 6.64 22.92 1.24
C PRO A 333 7.79 23.65 1.96
N GLY A 334 9.04 23.29 1.68
CA GLY A 334 10.24 23.92 2.24
C GLY A 334 10.64 25.18 1.47
N ASN A 335 10.29 25.27 0.18
CA ASN A 335 10.66 26.38 -0.68
C ASN A 335 9.44 26.84 -1.51
N PRO A 336 8.58 27.72 -0.94
CA PRO A 336 7.36 28.16 -1.61
C PRO A 336 7.62 28.78 -2.99
N GLY A 337 6.81 28.39 -3.97
CA GLY A 337 6.96 28.81 -5.38
C GLY A 337 7.82 27.88 -6.23
N THR A 338 8.46 26.89 -5.63
CA THR A 338 9.23 25.87 -6.34
C THR A 338 8.40 24.61 -6.51
N THR A 339 8.52 23.98 -7.69
CA THR A 339 7.97 22.66 -7.96
C THR A 339 9.10 21.64 -8.00
N VAL A 340 8.95 20.58 -7.25
CA VAL A 340 9.85 19.41 -7.23
C VAL A 340 9.31 18.38 -8.21
N THR A 341 10.19 17.86 -9.07
CA THR A 341 9.91 16.70 -9.92
C THR A 341 10.93 15.62 -9.61
N VAL A 342 10.44 14.44 -9.24
CA VAL A 342 11.28 13.29 -8.89
C VAL A 342 10.88 12.10 -9.75
N THR A 343 11.88 11.56 -10.48
CA THR A 343 11.67 10.42 -11.38
C THR A 343 12.44 9.21 -10.87
N ALA A 344 11.77 8.06 -10.76
CA ALA A 344 12.41 6.79 -10.45
C ALA A 344 13.06 6.18 -11.69
N PRO A 345 14.13 5.37 -11.54
CA PRO A 345 14.67 4.59 -12.65
C PRO A 345 13.58 3.70 -13.26
N ALA A 346 13.46 3.71 -14.59
CA ALA A 346 12.49 2.87 -15.29
C ALA A 346 12.71 1.38 -14.97
N PRO A 347 11.65 0.63 -14.68
CA PRO A 347 11.75 -0.77 -14.35
C PRO A 347 12.22 -1.58 -15.58
N THR A 348 12.89 -2.70 -15.31
CA THR A 348 13.47 -3.54 -16.37
C THR A 348 12.43 -4.02 -17.38
N TRP A 349 11.23 -4.33 -16.92
CA TRP A 349 10.13 -4.80 -17.76
C TRP A 349 9.56 -3.73 -18.71
N ALA A 350 9.86 -2.44 -18.52
CA ALA A 350 9.43 -1.35 -19.41
C ALA A 350 10.40 -1.07 -20.54
N LYS A 351 11.66 -1.53 -20.45
CA LYS A 351 12.75 -1.13 -21.38
C LYS A 351 12.55 -1.61 -22.82
N GLY A 352 11.80 -2.66 -23.05
CA GLY A 352 11.62 -3.23 -24.40
C GLY A 352 10.60 -2.49 -25.27
N ALA A 353 9.81 -1.55 -24.73
CA ALA A 353 8.80 -0.81 -25.47
C ALA A 353 9.07 0.71 -25.53
N LEU A 354 10.13 1.19 -24.89
CA LEU A 354 10.55 2.60 -24.90
C LEU A 354 11.61 2.92 -25.96
N ASN A 355 11.86 2.00 -26.89
CA ASN A 355 12.84 2.18 -27.98
C ASN A 355 12.16 2.65 -29.26
#